data_8a7ddfba91759f35356759a98658f2d2
#
_entry.id   8a7ddfba91759f35356759a98658f2d2
#
_cell.length_a   1.000
_cell.length_b   1.000
_cell.length_c   1.000
_cell.angle_alpha   90.00
_cell.angle_beta   90.00
_cell.angle_gamma   90.00
#
_symmetry.space_group_name_H-M   'P 1'
#
loop_
_entity.id
_entity.type
_entity.pdbx_description
1 polymer ?
#
loop_
_entity_poly.entity_id
_entity_poly.type
_entity_poly.pdbx_seq_one_letter_code
_entity_poly.pdbx_strand_id
1 'polypeptide(L)'
;MTNDLVSDMLTRIRNASLAKHAFTRIQYSKLNLAILKVLQNEGYITSYFVEKTEKDQNIIRILLKYKGWWIKKPLFSMLKRISKPGQRVFSSYKNFQSVIDTLRYEQGIAIISTSSGVISHLKATKLKKGGEILCYIG
;
A
#
# COMPACT_ATOMS: atom_id res chain seq x y z
N MET A 1 -15.40 -15.14 -9.25
CA MET A 1 -14.38 -14.14 -9.61
C MET A 1 -13.94 -13.39 -8.38
N THR A 2 -12.71 -13.55 -8.00
CA THR A 2 -12.17 -12.88 -6.83
C THR A 2 -11.67 -11.50 -7.24
N ASN A 3 -12.27 -10.46 -6.66
CA ASN A 3 -11.81 -9.09 -6.87
C ASN A 3 -10.77 -8.76 -5.81
N ASP A 4 -9.51 -8.66 -6.23
CA ASP A 4 -8.47 -8.16 -5.34
C ASP A 4 -8.36 -6.65 -5.51
N LEU A 5 -9.12 -5.92 -4.69
CA LEU A 5 -9.14 -4.45 -4.72
C LEU A 5 -7.80 -3.84 -4.32
N VAL A 6 -7.03 -4.55 -3.49
CA VAL A 6 -5.70 -4.09 -3.10
C VAL A 6 -4.74 -4.16 -4.29
N SER A 7 -4.74 -5.27 -5.01
CA SER A 7 -3.91 -5.40 -6.22
C SER A 7 -4.27 -4.37 -7.27
N ASP A 8 -5.56 -4.13 -7.48
CA ASP A 8 -6.03 -3.09 -8.41
C ASP A 8 -5.53 -1.71 -7.99
N MET A 9 -5.64 -1.38 -6.70
CA MET A 9 -5.14 -0.11 -6.17
C MET A 9 -3.64 0.04 -6.42
N LEU A 10 -2.84 -0.97 -6.07
CA LEU A 10 -1.39 -0.92 -6.24
C LEU A 10 -1.01 -0.76 -7.72
N THR A 11 -1.71 -1.46 -8.61
CA THR A 11 -1.49 -1.35 -10.04
C THR A 11 -1.81 0.05 -10.56
N ARG A 12 -2.93 0.62 -10.13
CA ARG A 12 -3.34 1.97 -10.53
C ARG A 12 -2.35 3.02 -10.04
N ILE A 13 -1.88 2.91 -8.78
CA ILE A 13 -0.87 3.82 -8.24
C ILE A 13 0.43 3.69 -9.04
N ARG A 14 0.87 2.46 -9.32
CA ARG A 14 2.08 2.20 -10.08
C ARG A 14 2.00 2.83 -11.48
N ASN A 15 0.93 2.55 -12.20
CA ASN A 15 0.76 3.05 -13.56
C ASN A 15 0.66 4.57 -13.61
N ALA A 16 -0.10 5.16 -12.69
CA ALA A 16 -0.23 6.62 -12.62
C ALA A 16 1.10 7.28 -12.26
N SER A 17 1.88 6.67 -11.39
CA SER A 17 3.21 7.19 -11.01
C SER A 17 4.19 7.12 -12.17
N LEU A 18 4.18 6.04 -12.94
CA LEU A 18 5.01 5.91 -14.13
C LEU A 18 4.64 6.92 -15.21
N ALA A 19 3.34 7.21 -15.35
CA ALA A 19 2.84 8.22 -16.29
C ALA A 19 2.94 9.65 -15.73
N LYS A 20 3.40 9.81 -14.50
CA LYS A 20 3.58 11.11 -13.82
C LYS A 20 2.28 11.89 -13.68
N HIS A 21 1.17 11.19 -13.45
CA HIS A 21 -0.12 11.81 -13.19
C HIS A 21 -0.12 12.48 -11.81
N ALA A 22 -0.91 13.54 -11.65
CA ALA A 22 -1.06 14.22 -10.36
C ALA A 22 -1.86 13.40 -9.38
N PHE A 23 -2.84 12.64 -9.85
CA PHE A 23 -3.71 11.83 -9.01
C PHE A 23 -4.18 10.58 -9.75
N THR A 24 -4.73 9.64 -8.98
CA THR A 24 -5.43 8.48 -9.52
C THR A 24 -6.68 8.21 -8.69
N ARG A 25 -7.60 7.45 -9.24
CA ARG A 25 -8.84 7.07 -8.56
C ARG A 25 -8.92 5.57 -8.44
N ILE A 26 -9.41 5.12 -7.30
CA ILE A 26 -9.60 3.70 -7.03
C ILE A 26 -10.99 3.45 -6.46
N GLN A 27 -11.42 2.20 -6.52
CA GLN A 27 -12.65 1.77 -5.89
C GLN A 27 -12.49 1.81 -4.37
N TYR A 28 -13.52 2.30 -3.68
CA TYR A 28 -13.51 2.37 -2.22
C TYR A 28 -13.51 0.97 -1.60
N SER A 29 -12.68 0.79 -0.59
CA SER A 29 -12.79 -0.30 0.36
C SER A 29 -12.14 0.15 1.67
N LYS A 30 -12.60 -0.44 2.78
CA LYS A 30 -12.03 -0.12 4.10
C LYS A 30 -10.55 -0.50 4.16
N LEU A 31 -10.20 -1.63 3.56
CA LEU A 31 -8.82 -2.09 3.54
C LEU A 31 -7.93 -1.15 2.72
N ASN A 32 -8.37 -0.74 1.54
CA ASN A 32 -7.63 0.22 0.73
C ASN A 32 -7.42 1.54 1.46
N LEU A 33 -8.45 2.02 2.15
CA LEU A 33 -8.35 3.25 2.94
C LEU A 33 -7.30 3.12 4.05
N ALA A 34 -7.28 1.98 4.74
CA ALA A 34 -6.31 1.71 5.80
C ALA A 34 -4.88 1.65 5.27
N ILE A 35 -4.68 1.01 4.11
CA ILE A 35 -3.36 0.95 3.44
C ILE A 35 -2.90 2.35 3.03
N LEU A 36 -3.80 3.16 2.46
CA LEU A 36 -3.46 4.53 2.06
C LEU A 36 -3.06 5.39 3.24
N LYS A 37 -3.67 5.18 4.41
CA LYS A 37 -3.28 5.90 5.61
C LYS A 37 -1.83 5.60 5.99
N VAL A 38 -1.41 4.34 5.88
CA VAL A 38 -0.02 3.95 6.14
C VAL A 38 0.90 4.60 5.09
N LEU A 39 0.52 4.57 3.80
CA LEU A 39 1.31 5.18 2.74
C LEU A 39 1.50 6.68 2.94
N GLN A 40 0.46 7.36 3.39
CA GLN A 40 0.54 8.80 3.68
C GLN A 40 1.46 9.06 4.87
N ASN A 41 1.31 8.28 5.95
CA ASN A 41 2.15 8.44 7.14
C ASN A 41 3.63 8.18 6.84
N GLU A 42 3.92 7.27 5.93
CA GLU A 42 5.30 6.96 5.53
C GLU A 42 5.81 7.88 4.41
N GLY A 43 4.98 8.80 3.94
CA GLY A 43 5.39 9.81 2.97
C GLY A 43 5.41 9.37 1.51
N TYR A 44 4.76 8.27 1.16
CA TYR A 44 4.72 7.79 -0.21
C TYR A 44 3.67 8.47 -1.08
N ILE A 45 2.62 8.99 -0.46
CA ILE A 45 1.58 9.76 -1.16
C ILE A 45 1.34 11.07 -0.43
N THR A 46 0.80 12.06 -1.13
CA THR A 46 0.51 13.36 -0.53
C THR A 46 -0.73 13.29 0.35
N SER A 47 -1.84 12.81 -0.22
CA SER A 47 -3.10 12.68 0.50
C SER A 47 -4.07 11.80 -0.27
N TYR A 48 -5.22 11.54 0.32
CA TYR A 48 -6.30 10.79 -0.30
C TYR A 48 -7.64 11.33 0.21
N PHE A 49 -8.67 11.22 -0.64
CA PHE A 49 -10.01 11.69 -0.31
C PHE A 49 -11.04 10.67 -0.77
N VAL A 50 -12.08 10.49 0.04
CA VAL A 50 -13.24 9.70 -0.36
C VAL A 50 -14.22 10.64 -1.07
N GLU A 51 -14.59 10.28 -2.29
CA GLU A 51 -15.53 11.06 -3.11
C GLU A 51 -16.71 10.19 -3.52
N LYS A 52 -17.85 10.82 -3.81
CA LYS A 52 -18.98 10.15 -4.41
C LYS A 52 -19.05 10.49 -5.90
N THR A 53 -19.29 9.46 -6.72
CA THR A 53 -19.50 9.65 -8.14
C THR A 53 -20.95 10.11 -8.40
N GLU A 54 -21.24 10.49 -9.65
CA GLU A 54 -22.60 10.84 -10.07
C GLU A 54 -23.60 9.70 -9.84
N LYS A 55 -23.12 8.45 -9.85
CA LYS A 55 -23.92 7.25 -9.59
C LYS A 55 -24.00 6.90 -8.10
N ASP A 56 -23.62 7.84 -7.22
CA ASP A 56 -23.62 7.68 -5.76
C ASP A 56 -22.72 6.54 -5.27
N GLN A 57 -21.66 6.22 -6.01
CA GLN A 57 -20.65 5.24 -5.62
C GLN A 57 -19.47 5.94 -4.96
N ASN A 58 -18.95 5.32 -3.91
CA ASN A 58 -17.77 5.82 -3.23
C ASN A 58 -16.51 5.42 -4.00
N ILE A 59 -15.64 6.38 -4.24
CA ILE A 59 -14.29 6.16 -4.79
C ILE A 59 -13.30 6.89 -3.91
N ILE A 60 -12.04 6.50 -4.02
CA ILE A 60 -10.95 7.20 -3.33
C ILE A 60 -10.08 7.87 -4.39
N ARG A 61 -9.88 9.17 -4.25
CA ARG A 61 -8.91 9.92 -5.05
C ARG A 61 -7.58 9.97 -4.28
N ILE A 62 -6.50 9.57 -4.92
CA ILE A 62 -5.17 9.53 -4.33
C ILE A 62 -4.32 10.59 -5.01
N LEU A 63 -3.79 11.55 -4.24
CA LEU A 63 -2.86 12.54 -4.74
C LEU A 63 -1.45 11.98 -4.62
N LEU A 64 -0.80 11.82 -5.76
CA LEU A 64 0.50 11.20 -5.86
C LEU A 64 1.60 12.18 -5.48
N LYS A 65 2.73 11.65 -5.05
CA LYS A 65 3.89 12.42 -4.64
C LYS A 65 5.11 11.95 -5.42
N TYR A 66 5.95 12.90 -5.79
CA TYR A 66 7.15 12.63 -6.58
C TYR A 66 8.35 13.27 -5.92
N LYS A 67 9.55 12.73 -6.18
CA LYS A 67 10.80 13.36 -5.78
C LYS A 67 11.47 13.98 -7.01
N GLY A 68 12.22 15.05 -6.78
CA GLY A 68 12.92 15.77 -7.83
C GLY A 68 12.20 17.04 -8.25
N TRP A 69 12.98 18.01 -8.72
CA TRP A 69 12.50 19.34 -9.04
C TRP A 69 12.17 19.50 -10.52
N TRP A 70 13.09 19.02 -11.35
CA TRP A 70 12.97 19.11 -12.80
C TRP A 70 12.37 17.85 -13.41
N ILE A 71 12.79 16.69 -12.90
CA ILE A 71 12.30 15.40 -13.35
C ILE A 71 11.55 14.77 -12.20
N LYS A 72 10.24 14.61 -12.36
CA LYS A 72 9.40 13.93 -11.36
C LYS A 72 9.68 12.42 -11.40
N LYS A 73 10.21 11.90 -10.31
CA LYS A 73 10.46 10.46 -10.16
C LYS A 73 9.53 9.90 -9.09
N PRO A 74 8.94 8.72 -9.28
CA PRO A 74 8.18 8.06 -8.21
C PRO A 74 9.02 7.89 -6.96
N LEU A 75 8.38 8.02 -5.81
CA LEU A 75 9.04 7.83 -4.50
C LEU A 75 9.37 6.37 -4.22
N PHE A 76 8.75 5.45 -4.94
CA PHE A 76 8.95 4.02 -4.78
C PHE A 76 9.34 3.43 -6.13
N SER A 77 10.18 2.42 -6.11
CA SER A 77 10.50 1.64 -7.30
C SER A 77 9.65 0.38 -7.38
N MET A 78 8.97 0.02 -6.31
CA MET A 78 8.27 -1.24 -6.21
C MET A 78 7.02 -1.15 -5.33
N LEU A 79 5.91 -1.62 -5.87
CA LEU A 79 4.67 -1.86 -5.15
C LEU A 79 4.26 -3.31 -5.44
N LYS A 80 4.29 -4.15 -4.43
CA LYS A 80 4.00 -5.57 -4.64
C LYS A 80 2.95 -6.07 -3.67
N ARG A 81 1.97 -6.78 -4.21
CA ARG A 81 0.98 -7.51 -3.43
C ARG A 81 1.62 -8.81 -2.92
N ILE A 82 1.57 -9.04 -1.62
CA ILE A 82 2.12 -10.25 -0.99
C ILE A 82 1.02 -11.27 -0.74
N SER A 83 0.05 -10.95 0.14
CA SER A 83 -1.13 -11.79 0.32
C SER A 83 -2.11 -11.62 -0.80
N LYS A 84 -2.69 -12.72 -1.27
CA LYS A 84 -3.70 -12.73 -2.34
C LYS A 84 -4.94 -13.47 -1.83
N PRO A 85 -6.12 -13.25 -2.43
CA PRO A 85 -7.33 -13.94 -1.96
C PRO A 85 -7.21 -15.46 -1.88
N GLY A 86 -6.47 -16.08 -2.81
CA GLY A 86 -6.25 -17.52 -2.82
C GLY A 86 -5.01 -17.99 -2.08
N GLN A 87 -4.19 -17.06 -1.59
CA GLN A 87 -2.94 -17.39 -0.91
C GLN A 87 -2.58 -16.29 0.08
N ARG A 88 -3.00 -16.48 1.33
CA ARG A 88 -2.72 -15.53 2.41
C ARG A 88 -1.35 -15.81 3.01
N VAL A 89 -0.59 -14.76 3.32
CA VAL A 89 0.73 -14.87 3.90
C VAL A 89 0.70 -14.24 5.30
N PHE A 90 0.94 -15.05 6.31
CA PHE A 90 0.97 -14.63 7.72
C PHE A 90 2.38 -14.77 8.27
N SER A 91 2.73 -13.92 9.22
CA SER A 91 4.03 -13.99 9.88
C SER A 91 3.94 -13.49 11.31
N SER A 92 4.79 -14.01 12.19
CA SER A 92 5.00 -13.44 13.51
C SER A 92 5.87 -12.19 13.39
N TYR A 93 5.80 -11.30 14.38
CA TYR A 93 6.61 -10.08 14.37
C TYR A 93 8.12 -10.37 14.31
N LYS A 94 8.56 -11.50 14.83
CA LYS A 94 9.98 -11.89 14.82
C LYS A 94 10.48 -12.25 13.43
N ASN A 95 9.58 -12.67 12.53
CA ASN A 95 9.93 -13.21 11.22
C ASN A 95 9.68 -12.22 10.07
N PHE A 96 9.18 -11.02 10.33
CA PHE A 96 8.90 -10.06 9.27
C PHE A 96 10.13 -9.79 8.41
N GLN A 97 11.27 -9.55 9.03
CA GLN A 97 12.49 -9.24 8.30
C GLN A 97 12.94 -10.43 7.44
N SER A 98 12.82 -11.65 7.96
CA SER A 98 13.15 -12.85 7.18
C SER A 98 12.28 -12.99 5.94
N VAL A 99 10.97 -12.72 6.05
CA VAL A 99 10.06 -12.76 4.91
C VAL A 99 10.42 -11.68 3.89
N ILE A 100 10.73 -10.47 4.35
CA ILE A 100 11.14 -9.36 3.48
C ILE A 100 12.45 -9.71 2.77
N ASP A 101 13.40 -10.31 3.47
CA ASP A 101 14.68 -10.72 2.89
C ASP A 101 14.52 -11.78 1.81
N THR A 102 13.57 -12.72 1.97
CA THR A 102 13.30 -13.73 0.94
C THR A 102 12.73 -13.11 -0.35
N LEU A 103 12.13 -11.93 -0.26
CA LEU A 103 11.64 -11.21 -1.42
C LEU A 103 12.75 -10.42 -2.14
N ARG A 104 13.97 -10.44 -1.61
CA ARG A 104 15.16 -9.75 -2.14
C ARG A 104 15.00 -8.24 -2.23
N TYR A 105 14.27 -7.64 -1.30
CA TYR A 105 14.10 -6.20 -1.23
C TYR A 105 14.91 -5.63 -0.09
N GLU A 106 15.81 -4.71 -0.42
CA GLU A 106 16.75 -4.16 0.55
C GLU A 106 16.16 -3.00 1.36
N GLN A 107 15.23 -2.25 0.78
CA GLN A 107 14.68 -1.06 1.41
C GLN A 107 13.18 -0.96 1.15
N GLY A 108 12.46 -0.47 2.15
CA GLY A 108 11.04 -0.25 2.03
C GLY A 108 10.29 -0.76 3.25
N ILE A 109 8.98 -0.76 3.15
CA ILE A 109 8.10 -1.20 4.23
C ILE A 109 7.14 -2.26 3.74
N ALA A 110 6.85 -3.21 4.61
CA ALA A 110 5.74 -4.14 4.45
C ALA A 110 4.56 -3.59 5.24
N ILE A 111 3.36 -3.69 4.69
CA ILE A 111 2.13 -3.28 5.36
C ILE A 111 1.46 -4.53 5.90
N ILE A 112 1.21 -4.54 7.19
CA ILE A 112 0.74 -5.70 7.93
C ILE A 112 -0.65 -5.44 8.50
N SER A 113 -1.56 -6.40 8.34
CA SER A 113 -2.85 -6.37 9.00
C SER A 113 -2.75 -7.11 10.32
N THR A 114 -2.89 -6.38 11.43
CA THR A 114 -2.78 -6.90 12.78
C THR A 114 -4.08 -6.69 13.54
N SER A 115 -4.17 -7.24 14.75
CA SER A 115 -5.29 -6.99 15.67
C SER A 115 -5.43 -5.51 16.05
N SER A 116 -4.35 -4.74 15.93
CA SER A 116 -4.35 -3.29 16.19
C SER A 116 -4.60 -2.45 14.93
N GLY A 117 -4.96 -3.09 13.83
CA GLY A 117 -5.21 -2.43 12.56
C GLY A 117 -4.12 -2.67 11.53
N VAL A 118 -4.20 -1.93 10.45
CA VAL A 118 -3.22 -2.00 9.36
C VAL A 118 -2.08 -1.03 9.67
N ILE A 119 -0.87 -1.55 9.80
CA ILE A 119 0.31 -0.79 10.20
C ILE A 119 1.53 -1.26 9.42
N SER A 120 2.63 -0.50 9.49
CA SER A 120 3.88 -0.92 8.89
C SER A 120 4.51 -2.07 9.69
N HIS A 121 5.37 -2.87 9.04
CA HIS A 121 6.06 -3.96 9.74
C HIS A 121 6.97 -3.41 10.86
N LEU A 122 7.50 -2.20 10.71
CA LEU A 122 8.34 -1.58 11.74
C LEU A 122 7.53 -1.30 12.99
N LYS A 123 6.33 -0.76 12.83
CA LYS A 123 5.43 -0.48 13.95
C LYS A 123 4.90 -1.79 14.57
N ALA A 124 4.57 -2.78 13.73
CA ALA A 124 4.12 -4.09 14.22
C ALA A 124 5.20 -4.77 15.06
N THR A 125 6.46 -4.67 14.64
CA THR A 125 7.59 -5.20 15.41
C THR A 125 7.72 -4.50 16.76
N LYS A 126 7.59 -3.20 16.81
CA LYS A 126 7.64 -2.44 18.07
C LYS A 126 6.51 -2.84 19.00
N LEU A 127 5.33 -3.09 18.47
CA LEU A 127 4.17 -3.51 19.25
C LEU A 127 4.16 -5.02 19.53
N LYS A 128 5.13 -5.75 18.98
CA LYS A 128 5.24 -7.21 19.11
C LYS A 128 3.98 -7.93 18.64
N LYS A 129 3.45 -7.49 17.49
CA LYS A 129 2.24 -8.06 16.89
C LYS A 129 2.54 -8.63 15.51
N GLY A 130 2.16 -9.88 15.31
CA GLY A 130 2.19 -10.52 14.01
C GLY A 130 0.89 -10.28 13.25
N GLY A 131 0.83 -10.72 12.01
CA GLY A 131 -0.37 -10.62 11.22
C GLY A 131 -0.17 -11.00 9.76
N GLU A 132 -1.12 -10.62 8.93
CA GLU A 132 -1.08 -10.87 7.51
C GLU A 132 -0.26 -9.81 6.80
N ILE A 133 0.69 -10.24 5.98
CA ILE A 133 1.50 -9.34 5.17
C ILE A 133 0.71 -9.01 3.91
N LEU A 134 0.19 -7.79 3.83
CA LEU A 134 -0.68 -7.37 2.74
C LEU A 134 0.10 -7.03 1.48
N CYS A 135 1.09 -6.15 1.60
CA CYS A 135 1.86 -5.68 0.46
C CYS A 135 3.22 -5.14 0.91
N TYR A 136 4.09 -4.89 -0.06
CA TYR A 136 5.42 -4.32 0.17
C TYR A 136 5.62 -3.12 -0.74
N ILE A 137 6.24 -2.08 -0.20
CA ILE A 137 6.54 -0.83 -0.90
C ILE A 137 8.01 -0.49 -0.67
N GLY A 138 8.71 -0.31 -1.74
CA GLY A 138 10.12 0.02 -1.63
C GLY A 138 10.70 0.78 -2.78
#